data_e639a14a38035934215e13d21729a96e
#
_entry.id   e639a14a38035934215e13d21729a96e
#
_cell.length_a   1.000
_cell.length_b   1.000
_cell.length_c   1.000
_cell.angle_alpha   90.00
_cell.angle_beta   90.00
_cell.angle_gamma   90.00
#
_symmetry.space_group_name_H-M   'P 1'
#
loop_
_entity.id
_entity.type
_entity.pdbx_description
1 polymer ?
#
loop_
_entity_poly.entity_id
_entity_poly.type
_entity_poly.pdbx_seq_one_letter_code
_entity_poly.pdbx_strand_id
1 'polypeptide(L)'
;MEIKSAEFVISNTDVRKCPEGNKPEYAFIGRSNVGKSSLINMLTNKKGLAMTSQTPGKTLLINHFLINNEWYLVDLPGYGFAQRGKENREQLKRIIENYILDREQLTNLFVLLDCRHEAQKIDLEFMEWLGESGVPFSIIFTKIDKISNCLLYTSPS
;
A
#
# COMPACT_ATOMS: atom_id res chain seq x y z
N MET A 1 -18.62 -6.78 1.43
CA MET A 1 -18.77 -5.74 2.47
C MET A 1 -18.97 -4.38 1.82
N GLU A 2 -19.93 -3.64 2.31
CA GLU A 2 -20.15 -2.28 1.83
C GLU A 2 -19.42 -1.29 2.73
N ILE A 3 -18.69 -0.37 2.12
CA ILE A 3 -18.04 0.70 2.86
C ILE A 3 -18.99 1.89 2.96
N LYS A 4 -19.51 2.11 4.15
CA LYS A 4 -20.47 3.18 4.41
C LYS A 4 -19.82 4.46 4.94
N SER A 5 -18.71 4.34 5.62
CA SER A 5 -17.97 5.50 6.11
C SER A 5 -16.48 5.25 6.00
N ALA A 6 -15.74 6.32 5.75
CA ALA A 6 -14.29 6.30 5.69
C ALA A 6 -13.78 7.67 6.13
N GLU A 7 -12.90 7.69 7.12
CA GLU A 7 -12.37 8.95 7.62
C GLU A 7 -10.89 8.83 7.95
N PHE A 8 -10.16 9.89 7.66
CA PHE A 8 -8.74 9.97 7.97
C PHE A 8 -8.57 10.08 9.49
N VAL A 9 -7.64 9.29 10.04
CA VAL A 9 -7.39 9.26 11.48
C VAL A 9 -6.02 9.84 11.81
N ILE A 10 -4.95 9.28 11.24
CA ILE A 10 -3.61 9.73 11.58
C ILE A 10 -2.62 9.43 10.45
N SER A 11 -1.58 10.25 10.41
CA SER A 11 -0.46 10.11 9.49
C SER A 11 0.82 10.18 10.31
N ASN A 12 1.71 9.19 10.16
CA ASN A 12 2.97 9.19 10.92
C ASN A 12 4.03 8.31 10.26
N THR A 13 5.26 8.37 10.79
CA THR A 13 6.39 7.57 10.31
C THR A 13 6.79 6.46 11.28
N ASP A 14 6.12 6.38 12.43
CA ASP A 14 6.50 5.48 13.51
C ASP A 14 5.39 4.48 13.79
N VAL A 15 5.68 3.20 13.61
CA VAL A 15 4.70 2.14 13.83
C VAL A 15 4.12 2.16 15.25
N ARG A 16 4.91 2.63 16.22
CA ARG A 16 4.46 2.71 17.60
C ARG A 16 3.41 3.78 17.85
N LYS A 17 3.25 4.72 16.90
CA LYS A 17 2.27 5.79 16.96
C LYS A 17 1.02 5.50 16.15
N CYS A 18 0.92 4.31 15.60
CA CYS A 18 -0.29 3.86 14.92
C CYS A 18 -1.43 3.70 15.92
N PRO A 19 -2.69 3.74 15.48
CA PRO A 19 -3.83 3.71 16.39
C PRO A 19 -3.80 2.54 17.37
N GLU A 20 -4.14 2.81 18.61
CA GLU A 20 -4.25 1.79 19.63
C GLU A 20 -5.49 0.93 19.43
N GLY A 21 -5.48 -0.26 20.03
CA GLY A 21 -6.59 -1.19 19.94
C GLY A 21 -6.26 -2.36 19.03
N ASN A 22 -7.27 -3.14 18.74
CA ASN A 22 -7.10 -4.40 18.01
C ASN A 22 -7.95 -4.50 16.74
N LYS A 23 -8.40 -3.37 16.20
CA LYS A 23 -9.10 -3.39 14.92
C LYS A 23 -8.16 -3.91 13.83
N PRO A 24 -8.65 -4.75 12.92
CA PRO A 24 -7.80 -5.25 11.83
C PRO A 24 -7.39 -4.14 10.88
N GLU A 25 -6.19 -4.28 10.33
CA GLU A 25 -5.63 -3.34 9.36
C GLU A 25 -5.38 -4.06 8.04
N TYR A 26 -5.84 -3.45 6.96
CA TYR A 26 -5.60 -3.91 5.60
C TYR A 26 -4.78 -2.83 4.92
N ALA A 27 -3.53 -3.15 4.60
CA ALA A 27 -2.57 -2.19 4.11
C ALA A 27 -2.38 -2.31 2.61
N PHE A 28 -2.15 -1.18 1.97
CA PHE A 28 -1.95 -1.08 0.53
C PHE A 28 -0.57 -0.49 0.26
N ILE A 29 0.18 -1.13 -0.61
CA ILE A 29 1.52 -0.70 -0.97
C ILE A 29 1.77 -0.97 -2.45
N GLY A 30 2.67 -0.23 -3.04
CA GLY A 30 3.06 -0.40 -4.44
C GLY A 30 4.12 0.62 -4.80
N ARG A 31 4.60 0.57 -6.04
CA ARG A 31 5.52 1.59 -6.52
C ARG A 31 4.78 2.92 -6.70
N SER A 32 5.57 4.00 -6.77
CA SER A 32 5.06 5.32 -7.09
C SER A 32 4.23 5.27 -8.39
N ASN A 33 3.10 5.97 -8.41
CA ASN A 33 2.23 6.09 -9.58
C ASN A 33 1.56 4.78 -10.03
N VAL A 34 1.49 3.79 -9.17
CA VAL A 34 0.83 2.52 -9.48
C VAL A 34 -0.69 2.64 -9.51
N GLY A 35 -1.24 3.72 -8.97
CA GLY A 35 -2.69 3.93 -8.89
C GLY A 35 -3.27 3.64 -7.51
N LYS A 36 -2.43 3.61 -6.49
CA LYS A 36 -2.85 3.25 -5.13
C LYS A 36 -3.87 4.25 -4.56
N SER A 37 -3.60 5.54 -4.66
CA SER A 37 -4.53 6.56 -4.14
C SER A 37 -5.86 6.55 -4.88
N SER A 38 -5.83 6.33 -6.18
CA SER A 38 -7.04 6.23 -7.00
C SER A 38 -7.88 5.03 -6.57
N LEU A 39 -7.22 3.90 -6.31
CA LEU A 39 -7.91 2.69 -5.85
C LEU A 39 -8.56 2.93 -4.48
N ILE A 40 -7.83 3.52 -3.55
CA ILE A 40 -8.34 3.81 -2.21
C ILE A 40 -9.56 4.74 -2.28
N ASN A 41 -9.46 5.79 -3.09
CA ASN A 41 -10.57 6.74 -3.25
C ASN A 41 -11.79 6.07 -3.87
N MET A 42 -11.57 5.17 -4.82
CA MET A 42 -12.65 4.40 -5.44
C MET A 42 -13.32 3.45 -4.44
N LEU A 43 -12.53 2.69 -3.70
CA LEU A 43 -13.05 1.73 -2.73
C LEU A 43 -13.86 2.40 -1.63
N THR A 44 -13.43 3.58 -1.20
CA THR A 44 -14.10 4.32 -0.13
C THR A 44 -15.21 5.22 -0.66
N ASN A 45 -15.35 5.31 -1.98
CA ASN A 45 -16.31 6.21 -2.65
C ASN A 45 -16.14 7.66 -2.20
N LYS A 46 -14.90 8.06 -1.97
CA LYS A 46 -14.57 9.43 -1.56
C LYS A 46 -13.45 9.99 -2.43
N LYS A 47 -13.72 11.14 -3.03
CA LYS A 47 -12.71 11.85 -3.80
C LYS A 47 -11.74 12.54 -2.85
N GLY A 48 -10.47 12.31 -3.04
CA GLY A 48 -9.44 13.01 -2.27
C GLY A 48 -9.22 12.51 -0.86
N LEU A 49 -9.78 11.39 -0.47
CA LEU A 49 -9.49 10.81 0.85
C LEU A 49 -8.01 10.46 0.93
N ALA A 50 -7.51 9.72 -0.05
CA ALA A 50 -6.08 9.48 -0.20
C ALA A 50 -5.55 10.49 -1.21
N MET A 51 -4.52 11.22 -0.82
CA MET A 51 -3.96 12.24 -1.69
C MET A 51 -3.13 11.63 -2.79
N THR A 52 -3.44 11.99 -4.04
CA THR A 52 -2.60 11.62 -5.16
C THR A 52 -1.37 12.52 -5.15
N SER A 53 -0.21 11.95 -4.83
CA SER A 53 1.04 12.69 -4.91
C SER A 53 1.54 12.67 -6.34
N GLN A 54 1.66 13.85 -6.95
CA GLN A 54 2.23 13.97 -8.28
C GLN A 54 3.75 14.06 -8.27
N THR A 55 4.31 14.31 -7.10
CA THR A 55 5.76 14.42 -6.95
C THR A 55 6.26 13.20 -6.21
N PRO A 56 7.00 12.30 -6.88
CA PRO A 56 7.58 11.16 -6.20
C PRO A 56 8.44 11.62 -5.04
N GLY A 57 8.23 11.04 -3.89
CA GLY A 57 9.10 11.29 -2.77
C GLY A 57 8.63 12.29 -1.73
N LYS A 58 7.44 12.86 -1.86
CA LYS A 58 6.97 13.83 -0.86
C LYS A 58 6.41 13.20 0.40
N THR A 59 5.93 11.97 0.34
CA THR A 59 5.23 11.40 1.48
C THR A 59 5.87 10.09 1.92
N LEU A 60 6.51 10.13 3.10
CA LEU A 60 7.05 8.95 3.76
C LEU A 60 6.12 8.51 4.90
N LEU A 61 4.82 8.76 4.75
CA LEU A 61 3.89 8.62 5.87
C LEU A 61 3.02 7.38 5.73
N ILE A 62 2.76 6.77 6.87
CA ILE A 62 1.77 5.72 7.02
C ILE A 62 0.45 6.40 7.34
N ASN A 63 -0.56 6.22 6.50
CA ASN A 63 -1.86 6.88 6.68
C ASN A 63 -2.92 5.87 7.06
N HIS A 64 -3.60 6.12 8.17
CA HIS A 64 -4.69 5.27 8.64
C HIS A 64 -6.04 5.93 8.37
N PHE A 65 -6.93 5.18 7.73
CA PHE A 65 -8.32 5.59 7.49
C PHE A 65 -9.24 4.59 8.19
N LEU A 66 -10.13 5.12 9.03
CA LEU A 66 -11.09 4.29 9.74
C LEU A 66 -12.29 3.99 8.83
N ILE A 67 -12.58 2.73 8.63
CA ILE A 67 -13.63 2.28 7.73
C ILE A 67 -14.77 1.68 8.56
N ASN A 68 -15.97 2.20 8.39
CA ASN A 68 -17.19 1.70 9.07
C ASN A 68 -17.04 1.62 10.59
N ASN A 69 -16.15 2.38 11.18
CA ASN A 69 -15.79 2.30 12.60
C ASN A 69 -15.31 0.91 13.04
N GLU A 70 -14.96 0.02 12.09
CA GLU A 70 -14.66 -1.37 12.39
C GLU A 70 -13.24 -1.80 12.08
N TRP A 71 -12.63 -1.22 11.04
CA TRP A 71 -11.29 -1.61 10.60
C TRP A 71 -10.58 -0.43 9.97
N TYR A 72 -9.26 -0.59 9.80
CA TYR A 72 -8.44 0.44 9.19
C TYR A 72 -7.98 0.03 7.80
N LEU A 73 -8.12 0.93 6.86
CA LEU A 73 -7.40 0.88 5.60
C LEU A 73 -6.12 1.68 5.80
N VAL A 74 -4.98 1.07 5.50
CA VAL A 74 -3.69 1.70 5.73
C VAL A 74 -2.99 1.94 4.39
N ASP A 75 -2.65 3.19 4.14
CA ASP A 75 -1.93 3.59 2.94
C ASP A 75 -0.46 3.71 3.29
N LEU A 76 0.36 2.79 2.78
CA LEU A 76 1.79 2.78 3.03
C LEU A 76 2.53 3.58 1.97
N PRO A 77 3.70 4.16 2.32
CA PRO A 77 4.54 4.82 1.31
C PRO A 77 4.92 3.85 0.20
N GLY A 78 4.98 4.33 -1.02
CA GLY A 78 5.41 3.51 -2.14
C GLY A 78 6.90 3.18 -2.07
N TYR A 79 7.27 2.02 -2.58
CA TYR A 79 8.67 1.59 -2.65
C TYR A 79 9.23 1.87 -4.05
N GLY A 80 10.55 1.74 -4.20
CA GLY A 80 11.18 1.79 -5.52
C GLY A 80 11.49 3.17 -6.06
N PHE A 81 11.88 4.09 -5.20
CA PHE A 81 12.19 5.45 -5.63
C PHE A 81 13.66 5.60 -5.99
N ALA A 82 14.00 5.39 -7.25
CA ALA A 82 15.35 5.62 -7.74
C ALA A 82 15.78 7.09 -7.65
N GLN A 83 14.81 7.99 -7.59
CA GLN A 83 15.07 9.43 -7.58
C GLN A 83 15.33 10.00 -6.18
N ARG A 84 15.15 9.20 -5.14
CA ARG A 84 15.44 9.66 -3.79
C ARG A 84 16.91 9.49 -3.46
N GLY A 85 17.44 10.37 -2.61
CA GLY A 85 18.75 10.19 -2.05
C GLY A 85 18.85 8.89 -1.26
N LYS A 86 20.07 8.38 -1.10
CA LYS A 86 20.32 7.12 -0.40
C LYS A 86 19.71 7.11 1.01
N GLU A 87 19.88 8.19 1.75
CA GLU A 87 19.39 8.32 3.12
C GLU A 87 17.86 8.20 3.18
N ASN A 88 17.16 8.86 2.25
CA ASN A 88 15.70 8.82 2.18
C ASN A 88 15.19 7.42 1.80
N ARG A 89 15.92 6.71 0.94
CA ARG A 89 15.55 5.33 0.58
C ARG A 89 15.67 4.39 1.75
N GLU A 90 16.73 4.54 2.55
CA GLU A 90 16.93 3.71 3.73
C GLU A 90 15.89 3.99 4.80
N GLN A 91 15.55 5.27 5.00
CA GLN A 91 14.49 5.64 5.94
C GLN A 91 13.14 5.08 5.50
N LEU A 92 12.82 5.18 4.23
CA LEU A 92 11.59 4.64 3.66
C LEU A 92 11.50 3.14 3.87
N LYS A 93 12.60 2.45 3.60
CA LYS A 93 12.67 1.01 3.79
C LYS A 93 12.40 0.63 5.24
N ARG A 94 12.99 1.34 6.20
CA ARG A 94 12.77 1.08 7.62
C ARG A 94 11.32 1.32 8.02
N ILE A 95 10.70 2.39 7.54
CA ILE A 95 9.30 2.69 7.83
C ILE A 95 8.40 1.54 7.36
N ILE A 96 8.59 1.09 6.14
CA ILE A 96 7.80 0.02 5.54
C ILE A 96 8.03 -1.30 6.29
N GLU A 97 9.28 -1.67 6.51
CA GLU A 97 9.62 -2.94 7.15
C GLU A 97 9.15 -2.98 8.60
N ASN A 98 9.34 -1.90 9.33
CA ASN A 98 8.88 -1.85 10.72
C ASN A 98 7.37 -1.99 10.83
N TYR A 99 6.63 -1.31 9.95
CA TYR A 99 5.18 -1.47 9.95
C TYR A 99 4.78 -2.91 9.65
N ILE A 100 5.32 -3.48 8.60
CA ILE A 100 4.93 -4.83 8.15
C ILE A 100 5.31 -5.89 9.16
N LEU A 101 6.49 -5.79 9.76
CA LEU A 101 6.98 -6.81 10.68
C LEU A 101 6.48 -6.64 12.11
N ASP A 102 6.27 -5.41 12.56
CA ASP A 102 5.97 -5.13 13.96
C ASP A 102 4.50 -4.84 14.23
N ARG A 103 3.72 -4.54 13.19
CA ARG A 103 2.31 -4.19 13.40
C ARG A 103 1.44 -5.43 13.53
N GLU A 104 1.07 -5.76 14.77
CA GLU A 104 0.27 -6.96 15.06
C GLU A 104 -1.11 -6.93 14.44
N GLN A 105 -1.70 -5.74 14.28
CA GLN A 105 -3.03 -5.56 13.73
C GLN A 105 -3.09 -5.77 12.21
N LEU A 106 -1.94 -5.82 11.54
CA LEU A 106 -1.90 -6.03 10.09
C LEU A 106 -2.44 -7.41 9.75
N THR A 107 -3.58 -7.43 9.09
CA THR A 107 -4.28 -8.67 8.75
C THR A 107 -3.90 -9.17 7.37
N ASN A 108 -3.82 -8.27 6.40
CA ASN A 108 -3.37 -8.61 5.05
C ASN A 108 -2.75 -7.39 4.39
N LEU A 109 -1.73 -7.63 3.60
CA LEU A 109 -1.06 -6.61 2.81
C LEU A 109 -1.44 -6.79 1.35
N PHE A 110 -1.89 -5.71 0.71
CA PHE A 110 -2.20 -5.72 -0.71
C PHE A 110 -1.09 -5.03 -1.48
N VAL A 111 -0.42 -5.79 -2.36
CA VAL A 111 0.66 -5.27 -3.20
C VAL A 111 0.08 -4.94 -4.56
N LEU A 112 0.18 -3.69 -4.96
CA LEU A 112 -0.39 -3.21 -6.21
C LEU A 112 0.66 -3.24 -7.31
N LEU A 113 0.29 -3.83 -8.44
CA LEU A 113 1.12 -3.87 -9.64
C LEU A 113 0.36 -3.22 -10.79
N ASP A 114 1.06 -2.36 -11.53
CA ASP A 114 0.48 -1.73 -12.73
C ASP A 114 0.44 -2.76 -13.84
N CYS A 115 -0.75 -3.11 -14.23
CA CYS A 115 -1.01 -4.17 -15.21
C CYS A 115 -0.48 -3.85 -16.61
N ARG A 116 -0.22 -2.59 -16.92
CA ARG A 116 0.31 -2.18 -18.22
C ARG A 116 1.78 -2.53 -18.43
N HIS A 117 2.48 -2.86 -17.35
CA HIS A 117 3.90 -3.13 -17.36
C HIS A 117 4.20 -4.46 -16.73
N GLU A 118 5.30 -5.08 -17.12
CA GLU A 118 5.78 -6.26 -16.44
C GLU A 118 6.22 -5.89 -15.02
N ALA A 119 6.09 -6.83 -14.10
CA ALA A 119 6.61 -6.64 -12.75
C ALA A 119 8.10 -6.39 -12.83
N GLN A 120 8.54 -5.29 -12.24
CA GLN A 120 9.95 -4.94 -12.23
C GLN A 120 10.69 -5.73 -11.18
N LYS A 121 12.02 -5.76 -11.30
CA LYS A 121 12.87 -6.45 -10.35
C LYS A 121 12.57 -6.07 -8.90
N ILE A 122 12.32 -4.77 -8.66
CA ILE A 122 12.03 -4.30 -7.31
C ILE A 122 10.71 -4.83 -6.77
N ASP A 123 9.71 -4.99 -7.64
CA ASP A 123 8.44 -5.61 -7.23
C ASP A 123 8.65 -7.06 -6.81
N LEU A 124 9.42 -7.79 -7.61
CA LEU A 124 9.70 -9.20 -7.36
C LEU A 124 10.53 -9.38 -6.09
N GLU A 125 11.51 -8.53 -5.88
CA GLU A 125 12.34 -8.57 -4.67
C GLU A 125 11.51 -8.27 -3.41
N PHE A 126 10.60 -7.31 -3.52
CA PHE A 126 9.72 -6.98 -2.39
C PHE A 126 8.81 -8.15 -2.04
N MET A 127 8.18 -8.76 -3.04
CA MET A 127 7.29 -9.90 -2.80
C MET A 127 8.06 -11.12 -2.28
N GLU A 128 9.28 -11.35 -2.76
CA GLU A 128 10.13 -12.40 -2.24
C GLU A 128 10.46 -12.17 -0.76
N TRP A 129 10.79 -10.94 -0.42
CA TRP A 129 11.04 -10.59 0.98
C TRP A 129 9.80 -10.83 1.85
N LEU A 130 8.60 -10.48 1.37
CA LEU A 130 7.37 -10.76 2.09
C LEU A 130 7.19 -12.25 2.34
N GLY A 131 7.43 -13.07 1.31
CA GLY A 131 7.33 -14.51 1.44
C GLY A 131 8.31 -15.08 2.44
N GLU A 132 9.56 -14.65 2.38
CA GLU A 132 10.60 -15.08 3.31
C GLU A 132 10.30 -14.67 4.74
N SER A 133 9.65 -13.53 4.93
CA SER A 133 9.29 -13.01 6.24
C SER A 133 7.98 -13.61 6.79
N GLY A 134 7.32 -14.45 6.03
CA GLY A 134 6.07 -15.06 6.44
C GLY A 134 4.90 -14.10 6.50
N VAL A 135 4.93 -13.05 5.72
CA VAL A 135 3.87 -12.03 5.71
C VAL A 135 2.79 -12.41 4.70
N PRO A 136 1.54 -12.56 5.13
CA PRO A 136 0.46 -12.82 4.16
C PRO A 136 0.21 -11.59 3.30
N PHE A 137 0.16 -11.80 1.99
CA PHE A 137 -0.12 -10.71 1.06
C PHE A 137 -0.91 -11.19 -0.14
N SER A 138 -1.58 -10.25 -0.78
CA SER A 138 -2.34 -10.48 -2.00
C SER A 138 -1.90 -9.47 -3.04
N ILE A 139 -1.96 -9.86 -4.31
CA ILE A 139 -1.59 -8.97 -5.41
C ILE A 139 -2.86 -8.38 -6.02
N ILE A 140 -2.85 -7.07 -6.22
CA ILE A 140 -3.92 -6.37 -6.93
C ILE A 140 -3.31 -5.75 -8.18
N PHE A 141 -3.88 -6.09 -9.35
CA PHE A 141 -3.48 -5.47 -10.61
C PHE A 141 -4.30 -4.21 -10.84
N THR A 142 -3.61 -3.10 -11.02
CA THR A 142 -4.25 -1.81 -11.30
C THR A 142 -4.22 -1.50 -12.79
N LYS A 143 -5.08 -0.58 -13.23
CA LYS A 143 -5.11 -0.08 -14.61
C LYS A 143 -5.43 -1.16 -15.65
N ILE A 144 -6.15 -2.18 -15.24
CA ILE A 144 -6.49 -3.32 -16.10
C ILE A 144 -7.37 -2.89 -17.28
N ASP A 145 -8.12 -1.81 -17.15
CA ASP A 145 -8.93 -1.24 -18.21
C ASP A 145 -8.12 -0.63 -19.36
N LYS A 146 -6.81 -0.44 -19.14
CA LYS A 146 -5.91 0.16 -20.14
C LYS A 146 -5.31 -0.86 -21.09
N ILE A 147 -5.48 -2.15 -20.81
CA ILE A 147 -4.95 -3.21 -21.65
C ILE A 147 -6.00 -4.29 -21.86
N SER A 148 -5.92 -4.93 -23.04
CA SER A 148 -6.77 -6.05 -23.36
C SER A 148 -6.10 -7.35 -22.90
N ASN A 149 -6.74 -8.08 -22.07
CA ASN A 149 -6.53 -9.49 -21.73
C ASN A 149 -5.20 -9.98 -21.16
N CYS A 150 -4.13 -9.22 -21.19
CA CYS A 150 -2.79 -9.79 -20.98
C CYS A 150 -2.54 -10.37 -19.61
N LEU A 151 -3.22 -9.89 -18.59
CA LEU A 151 -2.82 -10.25 -17.24
C LEU A 151 -3.73 -11.21 -16.52
N LEU A 152 -4.81 -11.59 -17.16
CA LEU A 152 -5.67 -12.62 -16.61
C LEU A 152 -4.95 -13.97 -16.53
N TYR A 153 -3.87 -14.13 -17.28
CA TYR A 153 -3.13 -15.36 -17.35
C TYR A 153 -1.83 -15.37 -16.54
N THR A 154 -1.43 -14.23 -16.01
CA THR A 154 -0.18 -14.12 -15.26
C THR A 154 -0.39 -14.03 -13.77
N SER A 155 -1.62 -14.03 -13.33
CA SER A 155 -1.92 -14.06 -11.92
C SER A 155 -1.40 -15.35 -11.31
N PRO A 156 -0.53 -15.30 -10.31
CA PRO A 156 -0.10 -16.54 -9.65
C PRO A 156 -1.31 -17.21 -9.03
N SER A 157 -1.41 -18.44 -9.35
CA SER A 157 -2.45 -19.28 -8.75
C SER A 157 -2.05 -19.69 -7.34
#